data_1557874ee8a6d95a8f282c34f0c65ffe
#
_entry.id   1557874ee8a6d95a8f282c34f0c65ffe
#
_cell.length_a   1.000
_cell.length_b   1.000
_cell.length_c   1.000
_cell.angle_alpha   90.00
_cell.angle_beta   90.00
_cell.angle_gamma   90.00
#
_symmetry.space_group_name_H-M   'P 1'
#
loop_
_entity.id
_entity.type
_entity.pdbx_description
1 polymer ?
#
loop_
_entity_poly.entity_id
_entity_poly.type
_entity_poly.pdbx_seq_one_letter_code
_entity_poly.pdbx_strand_id
1 'polypeptide(L)'
;LFESVGHGYETTDYKKLDSRLGTNEDLTNFAKACHDKGIRVIFDGVFNHTGRDFFAFKDIQKNRENSPYVNWYCNVNFGGNTEYNDGFSYENWGGYNLLVKLNQRNPEVQNYICDVIRFWVSEFDIDGIRLDAADVLDFDFMRVLRHTADEVKKDFWLMGEVIHGDYSRWVNGQTLHSVTNYALHKALYSGHNDHNYFEIAHTVKYLQNMGDLDLYNFVDNHDVERIHTKLQNKAHFAPVHVLLYTLPGVPSIYYGSEFGIDGKKEKFSDASLRPALDLKDY
;
A
#
# COMPACT_ATOMS: atom_id res chain seq x y z
N LEU A 1 2.88 8.91 -1.76
CA LEU A 1 3.93 9.33 -2.71
C LEU A 1 3.49 10.54 -3.55
N PHE A 2 2.26 10.53 -4.06
CA PHE A 2 1.71 11.61 -4.90
C PHE A 2 0.98 12.65 -4.07
N GLU A 3 0.61 13.79 -4.70
CA GLU A 3 -0.06 14.90 -4.01
C GLU A 3 -1.22 14.41 -3.14
N SER A 4 -1.20 14.82 -1.89
CA SER A 4 -2.19 14.46 -0.87
C SER A 4 -2.39 15.60 0.12
N VAL A 5 -3.45 15.53 0.93
CA VAL A 5 -3.75 16.59 1.90
C VAL A 5 -2.77 16.60 3.07
N GLY A 6 -2.37 15.44 3.58
CA GLY A 6 -1.49 15.39 4.75
C GLY A 6 -0.91 14.03 5.06
N HIS A 7 -1.74 13.00 5.20
CA HIS A 7 -1.32 11.67 5.63
C HIS A 7 -0.57 10.88 4.53
N GLY A 8 -0.84 11.19 3.26
CA GLY A 8 -0.23 10.54 2.10
C GLY A 8 -1.11 9.52 1.40
N TYR A 9 -2.25 9.14 1.98
CA TYR A 9 -3.21 8.19 1.41
C TYR A 9 -4.52 8.83 0.94
N GLU A 10 -4.71 10.11 1.16
CA GLU A 10 -5.80 10.95 0.62
C GLU A 10 -5.35 11.64 -0.67
N THR A 11 -5.13 10.86 -1.72
CA THR A 11 -4.56 11.32 -2.99
C THR A 11 -5.43 12.36 -3.67
N THR A 12 -4.84 13.46 -4.08
CA THR A 12 -5.48 14.57 -4.79
C THR A 12 -5.06 14.68 -6.26
N ASP A 13 -3.86 14.19 -6.60
CA ASP A 13 -3.36 14.10 -7.97
C ASP A 13 -2.39 12.91 -8.09
N TYR A 14 -2.76 11.89 -8.87
CA TYR A 14 -1.93 10.69 -9.07
C TYR A 14 -0.72 10.90 -10.01
N LYS A 15 -0.66 12.03 -10.71
CA LYS A 15 0.37 12.30 -11.73
C LYS A 15 1.39 13.35 -11.29
N LYS A 16 1.25 13.85 -10.08
CA LYS A 16 2.15 14.84 -9.49
C LYS A 16 2.74 14.32 -8.20
N LEU A 17 4.08 14.24 -8.11
CA LEU A 17 4.76 13.91 -6.86
C LEU A 17 4.34 14.90 -5.76
N ASP A 18 4.18 14.39 -4.55
CA ASP A 18 3.90 15.25 -3.40
C ASP A 18 4.98 16.34 -3.28
N SER A 19 4.56 17.59 -3.30
CA SER A 19 5.46 18.74 -3.30
C SER A 19 6.40 18.82 -2.09
N ARG A 20 6.04 18.11 -1.01
CA ARG A 20 6.92 17.93 0.17
C ARG A 20 8.14 17.04 -0.10
N LEU A 21 8.08 16.21 -1.13
CA LEU A 21 9.14 15.26 -1.51
C LEU A 21 9.99 15.78 -2.66
N GLY A 22 9.47 16.68 -3.49
CA GLY A 22 10.17 17.21 -4.65
C GLY A 22 9.28 17.38 -5.87
N THR A 23 9.86 17.24 -7.05
CA THR A 23 9.19 17.37 -8.35
C THR A 23 9.13 16.04 -9.09
N ASN A 24 8.33 15.96 -10.15
CA ASN A 24 8.33 14.77 -11.02
C ASN A 24 9.71 14.51 -11.64
N GLU A 25 10.48 15.56 -11.96
CA GLU A 25 11.85 15.42 -12.44
C GLU A 25 12.76 14.78 -11.40
N ASP A 26 12.64 15.17 -10.12
CA ASP A 26 13.40 14.55 -9.02
C ASP A 26 13.07 13.05 -8.90
N LEU A 27 11.77 12.68 -9.04
CA LEU A 27 11.34 11.29 -8.99
C LEU A 27 11.86 10.48 -10.20
N THR A 28 11.83 11.05 -11.39
CA THR A 28 12.40 10.44 -12.60
C THR A 28 13.91 10.20 -12.43
N ASN A 29 14.64 11.20 -11.92
CA ASN A 29 16.07 11.08 -11.66
C ASN A 29 16.37 10.05 -10.57
N PHE A 30 15.53 9.96 -9.53
CA PHE A 30 15.65 8.93 -8.49
C PHE A 30 15.46 7.53 -9.06
N ALA A 31 14.40 7.30 -9.85
CA ALA A 31 14.16 6.00 -10.47
C ALA A 31 15.32 5.59 -11.40
N LYS A 32 15.82 6.53 -12.20
CA LYS A 32 17.00 6.29 -13.05
C LYS A 32 18.22 5.90 -12.22
N ALA A 33 18.50 6.63 -11.13
CA ALA A 33 19.64 6.33 -10.26
C ALA A 33 19.53 4.94 -9.60
N CYS A 34 18.32 4.50 -9.28
CA CYS A 34 18.05 3.13 -8.81
C CYS A 34 18.36 2.10 -9.89
N HIS A 35 17.87 2.32 -11.11
CA HIS A 35 18.09 1.42 -12.24
C HIS A 35 19.57 1.32 -12.61
N ASP A 36 20.33 2.42 -12.59
CA ASP A 36 21.77 2.43 -12.83
C ASP A 36 22.55 1.55 -11.82
N LYS A 37 21.92 1.22 -10.68
CA LYS A 37 22.45 0.30 -9.66
C LYS A 37 21.79 -1.08 -9.66
N GLY A 38 20.94 -1.38 -10.65
CA GLY A 38 20.21 -2.64 -10.72
C GLY A 38 19.07 -2.78 -9.71
N ILE A 39 18.60 -1.67 -9.14
CA ILE A 39 17.50 -1.63 -8.17
C ILE A 39 16.20 -1.31 -8.91
N ARG A 40 15.19 -2.17 -8.77
CA ARG A 40 13.84 -1.93 -9.28
C ARG A 40 13.07 -0.97 -8.39
N VAL A 41 12.17 -0.19 -8.98
CA VAL A 41 11.38 0.84 -8.30
C VAL A 41 9.90 0.48 -8.34
N ILE A 42 9.26 0.46 -7.17
CA ILE A 42 7.86 0.11 -7.00
C ILE A 42 7.16 1.29 -6.34
N PHE A 43 6.02 1.72 -6.90
CA PHE A 43 5.22 2.79 -6.32
C PHE A 43 4.06 2.26 -5.49
N ASP A 44 3.64 3.06 -4.52
CA ASP A 44 2.42 2.81 -3.75
C ASP A 44 1.19 3.35 -4.51
N GLY A 45 0.29 2.45 -4.88
CA GLY A 45 -0.93 2.74 -5.62
C GLY A 45 -2.16 2.75 -4.72
N VAL A 46 -2.66 3.94 -4.42
CA VAL A 46 -3.86 4.14 -3.61
C VAL A 46 -5.07 4.22 -4.54
N PHE A 47 -5.63 3.08 -4.91
CA PHE A 47 -6.68 2.99 -5.94
C PHE A 47 -8.06 2.61 -5.39
N ASN A 48 -8.17 2.33 -4.10
CA ASN A 48 -9.46 2.07 -3.46
C ASN A 48 -10.29 3.35 -3.25
N HIS A 49 -9.61 4.47 -3.00
CA HIS A 49 -10.24 5.75 -2.64
C HIS A 49 -9.39 6.91 -3.12
N THR A 50 -9.99 8.11 -3.12
CA THR A 50 -9.27 9.37 -3.30
C THR A 50 -9.46 10.28 -2.10
N GLY A 51 -8.63 11.32 -2.01
CA GLY A 51 -8.90 12.45 -1.14
C GLY A 51 -10.06 13.31 -1.66
N ARG A 52 -10.58 14.18 -0.82
CA ARG A 52 -11.69 15.09 -1.13
C ARG A 52 -11.31 16.21 -2.11
N ASP A 53 -10.01 16.54 -2.22
CA ASP A 53 -9.50 17.53 -3.16
C ASP A 53 -9.15 16.97 -4.54
N PHE A 54 -9.41 15.68 -4.77
CA PHE A 54 -9.30 15.08 -6.10
C PHE A 54 -10.31 15.69 -7.07
N PHE A 55 -9.90 15.93 -8.31
CA PHE A 55 -10.68 16.72 -9.28
C PHE A 55 -12.13 16.26 -9.46
N ALA A 56 -12.34 14.94 -9.52
CA ALA A 56 -13.66 14.35 -9.71
C ALA A 56 -14.58 14.59 -8.51
N PHE A 57 -14.04 14.49 -7.30
CA PHE A 57 -14.81 14.76 -6.08
C PHE A 57 -15.12 16.25 -5.93
N LYS A 58 -14.17 17.14 -6.24
CA LYS A 58 -14.39 18.59 -6.24
C LYS A 58 -15.47 19.01 -7.23
N ASP A 59 -15.55 18.33 -8.36
CA ASP A 59 -16.63 18.60 -9.33
C ASP A 59 -18.01 18.21 -8.74
N ILE A 60 -18.12 17.09 -8.02
CA ILE A 60 -19.35 16.72 -7.32
C ILE A 60 -19.73 17.75 -6.25
N GLN A 61 -18.77 18.25 -5.49
CA GLN A 61 -19.01 19.32 -4.50
C GLN A 61 -19.61 20.58 -5.15
N LYS A 62 -19.13 20.91 -6.35
CA LYS A 62 -19.56 22.12 -7.08
C LYS A 62 -20.87 21.93 -7.85
N ASN A 63 -20.99 20.84 -8.59
CA ASN A 63 -22.04 20.60 -9.58
C ASN A 63 -23.12 19.62 -9.09
N ARG A 64 -22.90 18.97 -7.96
CA ARG A 64 -23.83 18.04 -7.29
C ARG A 64 -24.34 16.97 -8.25
N GLU A 65 -25.66 16.76 -8.36
CA GLU A 65 -26.31 15.78 -9.22
C GLU A 65 -25.97 15.96 -10.71
N ASN A 66 -25.53 17.14 -11.13
CA ASN A 66 -25.16 17.45 -12.51
C ASN A 66 -23.67 17.12 -12.80
N SER A 67 -22.89 16.70 -11.81
CA SER A 67 -21.51 16.30 -12.03
C SER A 67 -21.45 15.01 -12.87
N PRO A 68 -20.59 14.93 -13.91
CA PRO A 68 -20.36 13.69 -14.63
C PRO A 68 -19.65 12.63 -13.80
N TYR A 69 -19.12 12.99 -12.64
CA TYR A 69 -18.32 12.12 -11.75
C TYR A 69 -19.09 11.50 -10.59
N VAL A 70 -20.41 11.72 -10.49
CA VAL A 70 -21.21 11.14 -9.40
C VAL A 70 -21.03 9.62 -9.32
N ASN A 71 -21.01 8.93 -10.46
CA ASN A 71 -20.85 7.48 -10.54
C ASN A 71 -19.40 7.00 -10.41
N TRP A 72 -18.44 7.90 -10.26
CA TRP A 72 -17.04 7.55 -9.95
C TRP A 72 -16.86 7.11 -8.51
N TYR A 73 -17.82 7.45 -7.63
CA TYR A 73 -17.78 7.13 -6.22
C TYR A 73 -18.96 6.27 -5.81
N CYS A 74 -18.79 5.50 -4.74
CA CYS A 74 -19.81 4.60 -4.24
C CYS A 74 -20.82 5.34 -3.35
N ASN A 75 -22.11 5.02 -3.56
CA ASN A 75 -23.21 5.41 -2.67
C ASN A 75 -23.30 6.93 -2.39
N VAL A 76 -23.06 7.77 -3.41
CA VAL A 76 -23.27 9.21 -3.30
C VAL A 76 -24.75 9.48 -3.09
N ASN A 77 -25.09 10.13 -1.98
CA ASN A 77 -26.46 10.41 -1.57
C ASN A 77 -26.65 11.89 -1.23
N PHE A 78 -27.34 12.59 -2.09
CA PHE A 78 -27.63 14.03 -1.93
C PHE A 78 -28.72 14.34 -0.90
N GLY A 79 -29.34 13.33 -0.31
CA GLY A 79 -30.20 13.44 0.89
C GLY A 79 -29.46 13.27 2.22
N GLY A 80 -28.15 12.95 2.18
CA GLY A 80 -27.31 12.78 3.34
C GLY A 80 -26.35 13.94 3.60
N ASN A 81 -25.48 13.77 4.60
CA ASN A 81 -24.42 14.71 4.92
C ASN A 81 -23.28 14.00 5.65
N THR A 82 -22.15 14.68 5.80
CA THR A 82 -21.00 14.26 6.60
C THR A 82 -20.55 15.39 7.51
N GLU A 83 -19.52 15.16 8.31
CA GLU A 83 -18.86 16.20 9.13
C GLU A 83 -18.32 17.38 8.32
N TYR A 84 -18.10 17.17 7.01
CA TYR A 84 -17.61 18.22 6.10
C TYR A 84 -18.72 19.15 5.58
N ASN A 85 -19.99 18.84 5.83
CA ASN A 85 -21.14 19.67 5.46
C ASN A 85 -21.25 20.01 3.96
N ASP A 86 -20.90 19.07 3.08
CA ASP A 86 -21.09 19.21 1.64
C ASP A 86 -22.56 19.10 1.20
N GLY A 87 -23.45 18.64 2.10
CA GLY A 87 -24.86 18.40 1.80
C GLY A 87 -25.09 17.10 1.01
N PHE A 88 -24.16 16.17 1.06
CA PHE A 88 -24.32 14.78 0.59
C PHE A 88 -23.41 13.84 1.39
N SER A 89 -23.74 12.55 1.36
CA SER A 89 -22.93 11.48 1.95
C SER A 89 -22.44 10.53 0.87
N TYR A 90 -21.49 9.70 1.20
CA TYR A 90 -20.83 8.76 0.29
C TYR A 90 -20.17 7.63 1.07
N GLU A 91 -19.79 6.57 0.39
CA GLU A 91 -19.01 5.49 0.97
C GLU A 91 -17.55 5.92 1.14
N ASN A 92 -16.91 5.47 2.21
CA ASN A 92 -15.53 5.79 2.56
C ASN A 92 -14.74 4.52 2.90
N TRP A 93 -13.43 4.68 3.09
CA TRP A 93 -12.59 3.64 3.65
C TRP A 93 -12.41 3.84 5.16
N GLY A 94 -12.61 2.75 5.90
CA GLY A 94 -12.29 2.69 7.34
C GLY A 94 -13.12 3.62 8.25
N GLY A 95 -14.23 4.16 7.78
CA GLY A 95 -15.04 5.13 8.50
C GLY A 95 -14.55 6.58 8.39
N TYR A 96 -13.55 6.84 7.55
CA TYR A 96 -12.96 8.18 7.35
C TYR A 96 -13.51 8.84 6.09
N ASN A 97 -14.36 9.86 6.24
CA ASN A 97 -14.93 10.59 5.10
C ASN A 97 -13.90 11.41 4.30
N LEU A 98 -12.67 11.54 4.79
CA LEU A 98 -11.55 12.07 4.03
C LEU A 98 -11.10 11.13 2.89
N LEU A 99 -11.39 9.83 2.99
CA LEU A 99 -11.00 8.77 2.06
C LEU A 99 -12.22 8.27 1.31
N VAL A 100 -12.51 8.92 0.18
CA VAL A 100 -13.76 8.73 -0.57
C VAL A 100 -13.63 7.51 -1.49
N LYS A 101 -14.47 6.48 -1.28
CA LYS A 101 -14.37 5.22 -2.00
C LYS A 101 -14.71 5.37 -3.48
N LEU A 102 -13.77 4.98 -4.34
CA LEU A 102 -13.96 4.90 -5.77
C LEU A 102 -14.90 3.74 -6.16
N ASN A 103 -15.75 3.97 -7.14
CA ASN A 103 -16.53 2.92 -7.78
C ASN A 103 -15.65 2.16 -8.78
N GLN A 104 -15.01 1.12 -8.30
CA GLN A 104 -14.04 0.32 -9.06
C GLN A 104 -14.68 -0.50 -10.20
N ARG A 105 -16.01 -0.60 -10.24
CA ARG A 105 -16.77 -1.24 -11.32
C ARG A 105 -17.16 -0.28 -12.45
N ASN A 106 -16.96 1.02 -12.24
CA ASN A 106 -17.17 2.00 -13.28
C ASN A 106 -16.03 1.94 -14.31
N PRO A 107 -16.31 1.69 -15.60
CA PRO A 107 -15.28 1.61 -16.63
C PRO A 107 -14.46 2.88 -16.79
N GLU A 108 -15.03 4.06 -16.54
CA GLU A 108 -14.29 5.33 -16.60
C GLU A 108 -13.25 5.43 -15.48
N VAL A 109 -13.59 4.96 -14.25
CA VAL A 109 -12.66 4.87 -13.13
C VAL A 109 -11.54 3.89 -13.46
N GLN A 110 -11.89 2.70 -13.96
CA GLN A 110 -10.91 1.69 -14.38
C GLN A 110 -9.96 2.25 -15.44
N ASN A 111 -10.48 2.90 -16.48
CA ASN A 111 -9.66 3.51 -17.53
C ASN A 111 -8.76 4.61 -16.99
N TYR A 112 -9.26 5.46 -16.12
CA TYR A 112 -8.47 6.50 -15.48
C TYR A 112 -7.29 5.94 -14.68
N ILE A 113 -7.51 4.91 -13.87
CA ILE A 113 -6.44 4.29 -13.08
C ILE A 113 -5.44 3.55 -13.99
N CYS A 114 -5.91 2.86 -15.03
CA CYS A 114 -5.03 2.25 -16.02
C CYS A 114 -4.14 3.30 -16.72
N ASP A 115 -4.69 4.47 -17.04
CA ASP A 115 -3.92 5.59 -17.61
C ASP A 115 -2.92 6.17 -16.60
N VAL A 116 -3.23 6.17 -15.32
CA VAL A 116 -2.26 6.52 -14.25
C VAL A 116 -1.09 5.53 -14.26
N ILE A 117 -1.34 4.24 -14.34
CA ILE A 117 -0.29 3.21 -14.40
C ILE A 117 0.59 3.41 -15.65
N ARG A 118 -0.02 3.61 -16.80
CA ARG A 118 0.71 3.89 -18.06
C ARG A 118 1.56 5.16 -17.94
N PHE A 119 1.02 6.21 -17.34
CA PHE A 119 1.76 7.44 -17.06
C PHE A 119 2.96 7.18 -16.14
N TRP A 120 2.80 6.44 -15.05
CA TRP A 120 3.88 6.14 -14.13
C TRP A 120 5.02 5.34 -14.78
N VAL A 121 4.69 4.39 -15.66
CA VAL A 121 5.70 3.66 -16.42
C VAL A 121 6.38 4.55 -17.46
N SER A 122 5.61 5.35 -18.20
CA SER A 122 6.12 6.25 -19.24
C SER A 122 7.00 7.34 -18.68
N GLU A 123 6.62 7.96 -17.55
CA GLU A 123 7.32 9.10 -16.97
C GLU A 123 8.46 8.70 -16.05
N PHE A 124 8.23 7.67 -15.22
CA PHE A 124 9.15 7.30 -14.13
C PHE A 124 9.84 5.95 -14.36
N ASP A 125 9.44 5.20 -15.37
CA ASP A 125 9.98 3.86 -15.68
C ASP A 125 9.90 2.87 -14.51
N ILE A 126 8.81 2.91 -13.73
CA ILE A 126 8.66 2.02 -12.57
C ILE A 126 8.53 0.55 -12.96
N ASP A 127 8.82 -0.34 -12.02
CA ASP A 127 8.88 -1.79 -12.23
C ASP A 127 7.74 -2.54 -11.53
N GLY A 128 6.91 -1.84 -10.78
CA GLY A 128 5.80 -2.45 -10.07
C GLY A 128 5.00 -1.47 -9.22
N ILE A 129 3.95 -2.00 -8.61
CA ILE A 129 3.05 -1.25 -7.74
C ILE A 129 2.70 -2.09 -6.51
N ARG A 130 2.74 -1.48 -5.33
CA ARG A 130 2.07 -1.96 -4.13
C ARG A 130 0.67 -1.36 -4.11
N LEU A 131 -0.36 -2.20 -4.13
CA LEU A 131 -1.75 -1.77 -4.02
C LEU A 131 -2.14 -1.60 -2.55
N ASP A 132 -2.38 -0.37 -2.15
CA ASP A 132 -2.92 -0.02 -0.83
C ASP A 132 -4.31 -0.63 -0.64
N ALA A 133 -4.60 -1.09 0.59
CA ALA A 133 -5.89 -1.68 0.96
C ALA A 133 -6.42 -2.72 -0.05
N ALA A 134 -5.55 -3.59 -0.56
CA ALA A 134 -5.90 -4.55 -1.62
C ALA A 134 -6.95 -5.57 -1.17
N ASP A 135 -7.11 -5.79 0.12
CA ASP A 135 -8.14 -6.68 0.68
C ASP A 135 -9.58 -6.18 0.47
N VAL A 136 -9.75 -4.88 0.19
CA VAL A 136 -11.06 -4.26 -0.12
C VAL A 136 -11.21 -3.85 -1.58
N LEU A 137 -10.24 -4.14 -2.43
CA LEU A 137 -10.35 -3.91 -3.87
C LEU A 137 -11.28 -4.96 -4.53
N ASP A 138 -12.06 -4.51 -5.49
CA ASP A 138 -12.86 -5.40 -6.34
C ASP A 138 -11.95 -6.33 -7.17
N PHE A 139 -12.26 -7.63 -7.21
CA PHE A 139 -11.43 -8.61 -7.91
C PHE A 139 -11.42 -8.42 -9.42
N ASP A 140 -12.53 -7.97 -10.02
CA ASP A 140 -12.56 -7.67 -11.45
C ASP A 140 -11.71 -6.44 -11.76
N PHE A 141 -11.71 -5.45 -10.88
CA PHE A 141 -10.80 -4.31 -10.98
C PHE A 141 -9.33 -4.76 -10.85
N MET A 142 -8.99 -5.65 -9.92
CA MET A 142 -7.63 -6.21 -9.84
C MET A 142 -7.20 -6.92 -11.13
N ARG A 143 -8.12 -7.65 -11.79
CA ARG A 143 -7.84 -8.28 -13.10
C ARG A 143 -7.55 -7.25 -14.18
N VAL A 144 -8.30 -6.13 -14.20
CA VAL A 144 -8.03 -5.01 -15.10
C VAL A 144 -6.66 -4.40 -14.83
N LEU A 145 -6.29 -4.17 -13.57
CA LEU A 145 -4.98 -3.66 -13.19
C LEU A 145 -3.86 -4.64 -13.58
N ARG A 146 -4.08 -5.96 -13.38
CA ARG A 146 -3.11 -6.98 -13.77
C ARG A 146 -2.89 -7.01 -15.28
N HIS A 147 -3.97 -6.94 -16.07
CA HIS A 147 -3.86 -6.88 -17.51
C HIS A 147 -3.05 -5.66 -17.98
N THR A 148 -3.34 -4.49 -17.43
CA THR A 148 -2.57 -3.27 -17.72
C THR A 148 -1.10 -3.41 -17.30
N ALA A 149 -0.82 -4.01 -16.15
CA ALA A 149 0.53 -4.25 -15.69
C ALA A 149 1.33 -5.15 -16.65
N ASP A 150 0.71 -6.22 -17.14
CA ASP A 150 1.32 -7.15 -18.09
C ASP A 150 1.57 -6.49 -19.47
N GLU A 151 0.75 -5.50 -19.87
CA GLU A 151 0.91 -4.74 -21.10
C GLU A 151 2.03 -3.69 -21.05
N VAL A 152 2.15 -2.98 -19.92
CA VAL A 152 3.00 -1.77 -19.86
C VAL A 152 4.49 -2.07 -19.74
N LYS A 153 4.85 -3.20 -19.10
CA LYS A 153 6.25 -3.57 -18.91
C LYS A 153 6.39 -5.05 -18.60
N LYS A 154 7.35 -5.71 -19.24
CA LYS A 154 7.68 -7.10 -18.91
C LYS A 154 8.12 -7.21 -17.44
N ASP A 155 7.65 -8.27 -16.78
CA ASP A 155 7.97 -8.57 -15.37
C ASP A 155 7.53 -7.46 -14.39
N PHE A 156 6.53 -6.64 -14.77
CA PHE A 156 5.95 -5.64 -13.89
C PHE A 156 5.28 -6.33 -12.69
N TRP A 157 5.67 -5.94 -11.49
CA TRP A 157 5.25 -6.63 -10.26
C TRP A 157 4.10 -5.91 -9.56
N LEU A 158 2.98 -6.63 -9.39
CA LEU A 158 1.86 -6.19 -8.56
C LEU A 158 1.88 -6.93 -7.24
N MET A 159 2.05 -6.22 -6.15
CA MET A 159 1.81 -6.74 -4.81
C MET A 159 0.68 -5.96 -4.14
N GLY A 160 -0.02 -6.57 -3.21
CA GLY A 160 -1.13 -5.94 -2.51
C GLY A 160 -0.98 -5.99 -1.00
N GLU A 161 -1.49 -4.98 -0.34
CA GLU A 161 -1.67 -5.01 1.10
C GLU A 161 -2.91 -5.83 1.45
N VAL A 162 -2.69 -6.98 2.05
CA VAL A 162 -3.74 -7.87 2.58
C VAL A 162 -3.35 -8.27 4.00
N ILE A 163 -4.25 -8.03 4.96
CA ILE A 163 -3.96 -8.32 6.37
C ILE A 163 -4.37 -9.74 6.73
N HIS A 164 -5.59 -10.13 6.39
CA HIS A 164 -6.18 -11.41 6.80
C HIS A 164 -6.80 -12.17 5.63
N GLY A 165 -6.86 -13.48 5.76
CA GLY A 165 -7.58 -14.35 4.85
C GLY A 165 -6.67 -15.41 4.20
N ASP A 166 -7.24 -16.12 3.25
CA ASP A 166 -6.50 -17.03 2.38
C ASP A 166 -5.84 -16.24 1.26
N TYR A 167 -4.53 -16.07 1.34
CA TYR A 167 -3.75 -15.25 0.42
C TYR A 167 -3.81 -15.75 -1.03
N SER A 168 -4.11 -17.02 -1.26
CA SER A 168 -4.27 -17.58 -2.62
C SER A 168 -5.43 -16.94 -3.40
N ARG A 169 -6.38 -16.31 -2.71
CA ARG A 169 -7.46 -15.56 -3.36
C ARG A 169 -6.95 -14.36 -4.14
N TRP A 170 -5.88 -13.73 -3.68
CA TRP A 170 -5.27 -12.54 -4.30
C TRP A 170 -4.05 -12.90 -5.15
N VAL A 171 -3.27 -13.92 -4.72
CA VAL A 171 -2.03 -14.31 -5.39
C VAL A 171 -2.30 -15.46 -6.36
N ASN A 172 -2.44 -15.12 -7.63
CA ASN A 172 -2.68 -16.07 -8.70
C ASN A 172 -2.38 -15.45 -10.07
N GLY A 173 -2.49 -16.25 -11.13
CA GLY A 173 -2.17 -15.83 -12.50
C GLY A 173 -3.03 -14.71 -13.09
N GLN A 174 -4.13 -14.32 -12.43
CA GLN A 174 -5.08 -13.32 -12.94
C GLN A 174 -5.11 -12.02 -12.13
N THR A 175 -4.61 -12.03 -10.90
CA THR A 175 -4.65 -10.91 -9.99
C THR A 175 -3.24 -10.49 -9.57
N LEU A 176 -2.85 -10.69 -8.32
CA LEU A 176 -1.59 -10.17 -7.82
C LEU A 176 -0.47 -11.22 -7.88
N HIS A 177 0.77 -10.75 -7.96
CA HIS A 177 1.95 -11.61 -7.87
C HIS A 177 2.31 -11.94 -6.42
N SER A 178 1.98 -11.04 -5.48
CA SER A 178 2.28 -11.17 -4.06
C SER A 178 1.30 -10.38 -3.21
N VAL A 179 1.25 -10.71 -1.92
CA VAL A 179 0.60 -9.88 -0.89
C VAL A 179 1.46 -9.84 0.37
N THR A 180 1.20 -8.85 1.22
CA THR A 180 1.85 -8.69 2.52
C THR A 180 1.57 -9.87 3.44
N ASN A 181 2.63 -10.47 4.00
CA ASN A 181 2.53 -11.64 4.87
C ASN A 181 2.36 -11.24 6.34
N TYR A 182 1.19 -10.68 6.68
CA TYR A 182 0.88 -10.29 8.06
C TYR A 182 0.80 -11.49 9.01
N ALA A 183 0.43 -12.67 8.51
CA ALA A 183 0.42 -13.88 9.31
C ALA A 183 1.83 -14.23 9.83
N LEU A 184 2.84 -14.19 8.95
CA LEU A 184 4.23 -14.44 9.35
C LEU A 184 4.78 -13.30 10.22
N HIS A 185 4.48 -12.03 9.89
CA HIS A 185 4.83 -10.88 10.74
C HIS A 185 4.38 -11.10 12.18
N LYS A 186 3.11 -11.45 12.38
CA LYS A 186 2.56 -11.72 13.72
C LYS A 186 3.27 -12.88 14.41
N ALA A 187 3.47 -13.99 13.71
CA ALA A 187 4.14 -15.17 14.28
C ALA A 187 5.60 -14.89 14.66
N LEU A 188 6.32 -14.09 13.86
CA LEU A 188 7.72 -13.78 14.12
C LEU A 188 7.88 -12.98 15.43
N TYR A 189 7.16 -11.88 15.63
CA TYR A 189 7.33 -11.14 16.88
C TYR A 189 6.73 -11.86 18.09
N SER A 190 5.54 -12.45 17.94
CA SER A 190 4.84 -13.17 19.01
C SER A 190 5.60 -14.40 19.44
N GLY A 191 6.04 -15.23 18.48
CA GLY A 191 6.81 -16.43 18.77
C GLY A 191 8.11 -16.17 19.53
N HIS A 192 8.78 -15.05 19.23
CA HIS A 192 9.97 -14.63 19.99
C HIS A 192 9.61 -14.10 21.37
N ASN A 193 8.60 -13.23 21.47
CA ASN A 193 8.20 -12.63 22.76
C ASN A 193 7.65 -13.68 23.74
N ASP A 194 6.91 -14.66 23.25
CA ASP A 194 6.29 -15.71 24.05
C ASP A 194 7.20 -16.97 24.22
N HIS A 195 8.42 -16.92 23.66
CA HIS A 195 9.35 -18.05 23.64
C HIS A 195 8.72 -19.32 23.05
N ASN A 196 7.90 -19.16 22.00
CA ASN A 196 7.12 -20.22 21.38
C ASN A 196 7.33 -20.31 19.87
N TYR A 197 8.39 -20.97 19.45
CA TYR A 197 8.68 -21.17 18.02
C TYR A 197 7.76 -22.15 17.32
N PHE A 198 6.95 -22.94 18.06
CA PHE A 198 5.90 -23.74 17.44
C PHE A 198 4.84 -22.88 16.73
N GLU A 199 4.59 -21.65 17.21
CA GLU A 199 3.73 -20.69 16.53
C GLU A 199 4.28 -20.34 15.13
N ILE A 200 5.58 -20.10 15.01
CA ILE A 200 6.23 -19.80 13.73
C ILE A 200 6.15 -21.01 12.81
N ALA A 201 6.51 -22.19 13.31
CA ALA A 201 6.44 -23.44 12.53
C ALA A 201 5.01 -23.75 12.05
N HIS A 202 4.02 -23.55 12.91
CA HIS A 202 2.60 -23.71 12.56
C HIS A 202 2.18 -22.73 11.46
N THR A 203 2.55 -21.46 11.57
CA THR A 203 2.22 -20.43 10.58
C THR A 203 2.87 -20.73 9.23
N VAL A 204 4.14 -21.12 9.21
CA VAL A 204 4.84 -21.52 7.97
C VAL A 204 4.11 -22.66 7.29
N LYS A 205 3.76 -23.72 8.05
CA LYS A 205 2.99 -24.85 7.53
C LYS A 205 1.61 -24.44 7.01
N TYR A 206 0.92 -23.57 7.72
CA TYR A 206 -0.38 -23.02 7.31
C TYR A 206 -0.26 -22.28 5.96
N LEU A 207 0.76 -21.43 5.81
CA LEU A 207 1.00 -20.70 4.56
C LEU A 207 1.36 -21.63 3.41
N GLN A 208 2.14 -22.68 3.64
CA GLN A 208 2.47 -23.69 2.63
C GLN A 208 1.21 -24.44 2.12
N ASN A 209 0.18 -24.60 2.95
CA ASN A 209 -1.08 -25.21 2.55
C ASN A 209 -1.90 -24.35 1.58
N MET A 210 -1.61 -23.05 1.47
CA MET A 210 -2.23 -22.16 0.49
C MET A 210 -1.62 -22.29 -0.92
N GLY A 211 -0.52 -23.04 -1.05
CA GLY A 211 0.24 -23.20 -2.28
C GLY A 211 1.64 -22.60 -2.18
N ASP A 212 2.36 -22.67 -3.29
CA ASP A 212 3.70 -22.07 -3.41
C ASP A 212 3.56 -20.58 -3.76
N LEU A 213 3.29 -19.77 -2.74
CA LEU A 213 3.05 -18.33 -2.89
C LEU A 213 4.31 -17.54 -2.53
N ASP A 214 4.75 -16.67 -3.43
CA ASP A 214 5.80 -15.68 -3.16
C ASP A 214 5.23 -14.50 -2.36
N LEU A 215 5.12 -14.64 -1.04
CA LEU A 215 4.58 -13.62 -0.17
C LEU A 215 5.63 -12.57 0.22
N TYR A 216 5.20 -11.33 0.34
CA TYR A 216 6.03 -10.21 0.81
C TYR A 216 6.18 -10.27 2.33
N ASN A 217 7.32 -10.78 2.79
CA ASN A 217 7.64 -10.98 4.20
C ASN A 217 8.22 -9.71 4.82
N PHE A 218 7.81 -9.38 6.02
CA PHE A 218 8.30 -8.23 6.76
C PHE A 218 8.23 -8.49 8.28
N VAL A 219 9.04 -7.78 9.04
CA VAL A 219 8.99 -7.77 10.50
C VAL A 219 8.36 -6.50 11.06
N ASP A 220 8.42 -5.41 10.31
CA ASP A 220 7.71 -4.17 10.53
C ASP A 220 7.46 -3.41 9.22
N ASN A 221 6.63 -2.38 9.28
CA ASN A 221 6.34 -1.46 8.20
C ASN A 221 5.87 -0.10 8.75
N HIS A 222 5.37 0.77 7.87
CA HIS A 222 4.93 2.12 8.21
C HIS A 222 3.63 2.18 9.04
N ASP A 223 2.94 1.06 9.25
CA ASP A 223 1.64 0.97 9.95
C ASP A 223 1.70 0.20 11.28
N VAL A 224 2.79 -0.52 11.52
CA VAL A 224 2.98 -1.30 12.74
C VAL A 224 4.20 -0.83 13.53
N GLU A 225 4.25 -1.16 14.81
CA GLU A 225 5.42 -0.85 15.64
C GLU A 225 6.71 -1.38 15.02
N ARG A 226 7.77 -0.59 15.12
CA ARG A 226 9.11 -1.01 14.74
C ARG A 226 9.49 -2.30 15.47
N ILE A 227 10.13 -3.23 14.78
CA ILE A 227 10.45 -4.55 15.34
C ILE A 227 11.33 -4.44 16.58
N HIS A 228 12.28 -3.48 16.61
CA HIS A 228 13.11 -3.25 17.79
C HIS A 228 12.26 -2.87 19.01
N THR A 229 11.26 -2.00 18.84
CA THR A 229 10.31 -1.65 19.91
C THR A 229 9.42 -2.83 20.30
N LYS A 230 8.95 -3.59 19.33
CA LYS A 230 8.00 -4.71 19.52
C LYS A 230 8.60 -5.88 20.28
N LEU A 231 9.88 -6.15 20.08
CA LEU A 231 10.59 -7.24 20.77
C LEU A 231 10.83 -6.89 22.25
N GLN A 232 10.36 -7.76 23.15
CA GLN A 232 10.60 -7.63 24.60
C GLN A 232 12.07 -7.86 24.93
N ASN A 233 12.70 -8.88 24.34
CA ASN A 233 14.13 -9.13 24.45
C ASN A 233 14.84 -8.69 23.16
N LYS A 234 15.71 -7.67 23.29
CA LYS A 234 16.44 -7.12 22.13
C LYS A 234 17.46 -8.10 21.53
N ALA A 235 17.87 -9.10 22.27
CA ALA A 235 18.72 -10.18 21.75
C ALA A 235 18.00 -10.99 20.64
N HIS A 236 16.67 -10.94 20.55
CA HIS A 236 15.90 -11.57 19.49
C HIS A 236 15.93 -10.79 18.17
N PHE A 237 16.50 -9.60 18.13
CA PHE A 237 16.56 -8.78 16.91
C PHE A 237 17.28 -9.49 15.76
N ALA A 238 18.45 -10.06 15.98
CA ALA A 238 19.16 -10.81 14.95
C ALA A 238 18.43 -12.13 14.56
N PRO A 239 17.99 -12.99 15.51
CA PRO A 239 17.25 -14.20 15.17
C PRO A 239 15.99 -13.95 14.34
N VAL A 240 15.20 -12.90 14.61
CA VAL A 240 13.97 -12.60 13.85
C VAL A 240 14.31 -12.21 12.40
N HIS A 241 15.42 -11.51 12.18
CA HIS A 241 15.87 -11.16 10.83
C HIS A 241 16.47 -12.37 10.09
N VAL A 242 17.14 -13.28 10.80
CA VAL A 242 17.57 -14.55 10.18
C VAL A 242 16.36 -15.30 9.62
N LEU A 243 15.28 -15.41 10.38
CA LEU A 243 14.05 -16.04 9.88
C LEU A 243 13.41 -15.28 8.74
N LEU A 244 13.38 -13.92 8.81
CA LEU A 244 12.87 -13.10 7.72
C LEU A 244 13.57 -13.39 6.39
N TYR A 245 14.89 -13.53 6.41
CA TYR A 245 15.68 -13.74 5.19
C TYR A 245 15.76 -15.19 4.72
N THR A 246 15.45 -16.17 5.57
CA THR A 246 15.63 -17.58 5.25
C THR A 246 14.33 -18.35 5.07
N LEU A 247 13.20 -17.80 5.51
CA LEU A 247 11.88 -18.39 5.24
C LEU A 247 11.43 -18.08 3.80
N PRO A 248 10.60 -18.96 3.19
CA PRO A 248 10.11 -18.74 1.84
C PRO A 248 9.35 -17.42 1.70
N GLY A 249 9.55 -16.73 0.57
CA GLY A 249 8.94 -15.45 0.23
C GLY A 249 9.98 -14.37 -0.09
N VAL A 250 9.51 -13.14 -0.27
CA VAL A 250 10.33 -11.97 -0.59
C VAL A 250 10.57 -11.18 0.69
N PRO A 251 11.79 -11.19 1.24
CA PRO A 251 12.10 -10.44 2.47
C PRO A 251 12.12 -8.95 2.22
N SER A 252 11.56 -8.18 3.16
CA SER A 252 11.51 -6.73 3.12
C SER A 252 12.03 -6.12 4.41
N ILE A 253 12.79 -5.04 4.27
CA ILE A 253 13.26 -4.21 5.38
C ILE A 253 12.61 -2.84 5.27
N TYR A 254 11.95 -2.41 6.34
CA TYR A 254 11.44 -1.06 6.45
C TYR A 254 12.60 -0.12 6.81
N TYR A 255 12.72 1.02 6.12
CA TYR A 255 13.85 1.95 6.30
C TYR A 255 14.06 2.32 7.78
N GLY A 256 15.31 2.31 8.22
CA GLY A 256 15.69 2.57 9.60
C GLY A 256 15.64 1.35 10.52
N SER A 257 14.88 0.31 10.18
CA SER A 257 14.82 -0.91 11.00
C SER A 257 16.12 -1.70 10.92
N GLU A 258 16.90 -1.57 9.85
CA GLU A 258 18.26 -2.10 9.74
C GLU A 258 19.23 -1.54 10.80
N PHE A 259 18.95 -0.34 11.31
CA PHE A 259 19.71 0.29 12.39
C PHE A 259 19.11 0.00 13.78
N GLY A 260 17.99 -0.71 13.85
CA GLY A 260 17.30 -1.01 15.11
C GLY A 260 16.65 0.22 15.75
N ILE A 261 16.16 1.17 14.93
CA ILE A 261 15.47 2.34 15.49
C ILE A 261 14.16 1.95 16.16
N ASP A 262 13.80 2.68 17.20
CA ASP A 262 12.52 2.52 17.88
C ASP A 262 11.39 3.29 17.21
N GLY A 263 10.17 2.81 17.38
CA GLY A 263 8.96 3.48 16.95
C GLY A 263 7.74 2.76 17.48
N LYS A 264 6.95 3.44 18.31
CA LYS A 264 5.74 2.91 18.91
C LYS A 264 4.51 3.40 18.17
N LYS A 265 3.55 2.50 17.91
CA LYS A 265 2.27 2.90 17.33
C LYS A 265 1.48 3.75 18.32
N GLU A 266 1.13 4.96 17.90
CA GLU A 266 0.29 5.88 18.67
C GLU A 266 -1.16 5.85 18.15
N LYS A 267 -2.13 6.20 19.01
CA LYS A 267 -3.54 6.08 18.69
C LYS A 267 -4.00 6.99 17.53
N PHE A 268 -3.37 8.16 17.40
CA PHE A 268 -3.80 9.19 16.44
C PHE A 268 -2.65 9.75 15.58
N SER A 269 -1.50 9.09 15.59
CA SER A 269 -0.32 9.54 14.84
C SER A 269 0.56 8.38 14.46
N ASP A 270 1.03 8.39 13.22
CA ASP A 270 2.05 7.46 12.72
C ASP A 270 3.44 8.11 12.66
N ALA A 271 3.59 9.33 13.17
CA ALA A 271 4.84 10.09 13.08
C ALA A 271 6.04 9.35 13.67
N SER A 272 5.84 8.65 14.80
CA SER A 272 6.88 7.84 15.45
C SER A 272 7.35 6.65 14.61
N LEU A 273 6.49 6.17 13.69
CA LEU A 273 6.80 5.06 12.77
C LEU A 273 7.49 5.56 11.49
N ARG A 274 7.38 6.85 11.17
CA ARG A 274 7.79 7.44 9.88
C ARG A 274 8.73 8.63 10.07
N PRO A 275 9.81 8.52 10.89
CA PRO A 275 10.73 9.64 11.12
C PRO A 275 11.55 9.94 9.86
N ALA A 276 11.91 11.20 9.67
CA ALA A 276 13.01 11.54 8.78
C ALA A 276 14.34 11.07 9.39
N LEU A 277 15.18 10.41 8.59
CA LEU A 277 16.47 9.91 9.03
C LEU A 277 17.59 10.71 8.35
N ASP A 278 18.61 11.11 9.12
CA ASP A 278 19.90 11.52 8.56
C ASP A 278 20.86 10.32 8.69
N LEU A 279 21.34 9.80 7.57
CA LEU A 279 22.26 8.66 7.56
C LEU A 279 23.59 8.94 8.27
N LYS A 280 23.91 10.21 8.56
CA LYS A 280 25.09 10.57 9.35
C LYS A 280 24.98 10.19 10.83
N ASP A 281 23.76 9.94 11.29
CA ASP A 281 23.49 9.57 12.67
C ASP A 281 23.67 8.07 12.95
N TYR A 282 23.97 7.27 11.88
CA TYR A 282 24.06 5.80 11.94
C TYR A 282 25.37 5.22 11.40
#